data_862ad3800d198e049bb06abcfd6fd61e
#
_entry.id   862ad3800d198e049bb06abcfd6fd61e
#
_cell.length_a   1.000
_cell.length_b   1.000
_cell.length_c   1.000
_cell.angle_alpha   90.00
_cell.angle_beta   90.00
_cell.angle_gamma   90.00
#
_symmetry.space_group_name_H-M   'P 1'
#
loop_
_entity.id
_entity.type
_entity.pdbx_description
1 polymer ?
#
loop_
_entity_poly.entity_id
_entity_poly.type
_entity_poly.pdbx_seq_one_letter_code
_entity_poly.pdbx_strand_id
1 'polypeptide(L)'
;AAEFDFANQMTAYNAAFPTLTGPGSLPAMKDLWLQVHDLPWMGRLRIGNQKDAYGFEHVGDSRWLNFMERSFNQDAFEGPFNDGYLPGIQLLNQTADGRIAWYLGEFKNTANPFGFANSSGGSETVGRLVVLPLFEDRGFRLVHLGISGRTMGLANLPTQIDPATGRPTGPMIPAVRFRSRGSVRNGPPGPLNSIYADAGLLTGSWQNMLGLELAVNNGPFSLQGEYFGSWLSDAATTGVDPVNAGWQPPPGTEVGTVFFQGGYLEALWFLTGESRTYDLSHSRFDRAVPRSTFYRRRGGDGRIRTSPGAWQVGLRYNYLCLSDGEINGGVLNGMTLGLNWLLNPNARLVFNYDFTYRDFVNAAGLDGSGGINSFGTRLAFDF
;
A
#
# COMPACT_ATOMS: atom_id res chain seq x y z
N ALA A 1 -17.73 10.94 2.97
CA ALA A 1 -17.42 9.63 3.56
C ALA A 1 -16.77 9.81 4.94
N ALA A 2 -16.93 8.85 5.80
CA ALA A 2 -16.22 8.76 7.06
C ALA A 2 -15.88 7.29 7.33
N GLU A 3 -14.60 6.98 7.54
CA GLU A 3 -14.09 5.66 7.87
C GLU A 3 -13.08 5.78 9.01
N PHE A 4 -13.25 4.94 10.04
CA PHE A 4 -12.36 4.89 11.19
C PHE A 4 -11.89 3.47 11.42
N ASP A 5 -10.62 3.31 11.78
CA ASP A 5 -10.05 2.05 12.19
C ASP A 5 -10.04 1.99 13.72
N PHE A 6 -10.75 1.03 14.28
CA PHE A 6 -10.83 0.79 15.72
C PHE A 6 -9.93 -0.37 16.16
N ALA A 7 -9.35 -1.11 15.21
CA ALA A 7 -8.47 -2.22 15.48
C ALA A 7 -7.03 -1.73 15.58
N ASN A 8 -6.52 -1.71 16.77
CA ASN A 8 -5.10 -1.56 17.13
C ASN A 8 -4.33 -0.53 16.26
N GLN A 9 -4.44 0.70 16.66
CA GLN A 9 -4.09 1.84 15.87
C GLN A 9 -2.60 2.04 15.73
N MET A 10 -2.18 1.94 14.52
CA MET A 10 -0.91 2.49 14.11
C MET A 10 -1.12 3.95 13.73
N THR A 11 -0.71 4.85 14.57
CA THR A 11 -0.32 6.17 14.11
C THR A 11 0.94 6.01 13.26
N ALA A 12 1.22 6.89 12.34
CA ALA A 12 2.49 6.91 11.60
C ALA A 12 3.69 6.85 12.55
N TYR A 13 3.51 7.40 13.73
CA TYR A 13 4.43 7.34 14.84
C TYR A 13 4.69 5.90 15.29
N ASN A 14 3.65 5.10 15.57
CA ASN A 14 3.78 3.68 15.91
C ASN A 14 4.32 2.87 14.72
N ALA A 15 4.05 3.30 13.50
CA ALA A 15 4.58 2.70 12.29
C ALA A 15 6.08 2.93 12.16
N ALA A 16 6.57 4.12 12.48
CA ALA A 16 7.99 4.41 12.51
C ALA A 16 8.72 3.64 13.65
N PHE A 17 8.03 3.41 14.77
CA PHE A 17 8.59 2.80 15.98
C PHE A 17 7.65 1.71 16.52
N PRO A 18 7.75 0.47 16.03
CA PRO A 18 6.80 -0.63 16.33
C PRO A 18 6.75 -1.07 17.80
N THR A 19 7.67 -0.62 18.63
CA THR A 19 7.67 -0.92 20.07
C THR A 19 6.70 -0.05 20.89
N LEU A 20 6.02 0.91 20.24
CA LEU A 20 5.13 1.86 20.90
C LEU A 20 3.68 1.37 20.92
N THR A 21 3.41 0.35 21.69
CA THR A 21 2.05 -0.02 22.09
C THR A 21 1.69 0.65 23.40
N GLY A 22 1.27 1.92 23.35
CA GLY A 22 0.71 2.59 24.52
C GLY A 22 -0.77 2.28 24.71
N PRO A 23 -1.26 2.06 25.95
CA PRO A 23 -2.69 2.03 26.20
C PRO A 23 -3.28 3.43 25.99
N GLY A 24 -4.24 3.58 25.11
CA GLY A 24 -4.97 4.84 24.90
C GLY A 24 -4.90 5.41 23.50
N SER A 25 -4.69 4.57 22.51
CA SER A 25 -4.76 4.96 21.11
C SER A 25 -6.19 5.35 20.73
N LEU A 26 -6.36 6.54 20.17
CA LEU A 26 -7.61 6.96 19.56
C LEU A 26 -7.85 6.18 18.23
N PRO A 27 -9.11 5.99 17.80
CA PRO A 27 -9.37 5.41 16.49
C PRO A 27 -8.60 6.13 15.39
N ALA A 28 -7.89 5.39 14.54
CA ALA A 28 -7.19 6.00 13.41
C ALA A 28 -8.22 6.49 12.39
N MET A 29 -8.18 7.79 12.09
CA MET A 29 -9.01 8.36 11.04
C MET A 29 -8.42 7.95 9.68
N LYS A 30 -9.23 7.26 8.88
CA LYS A 30 -8.91 6.93 7.49
C LYS A 30 -9.58 7.95 6.57
N ASP A 31 -10.76 7.62 6.05
CA ASP A 31 -11.51 8.55 5.22
C ASP A 31 -12.39 9.46 6.09
N LEU A 32 -12.16 10.76 6.01
CA LEU A 32 -13.05 11.79 6.51
C LEU A 32 -12.99 12.99 5.57
N TRP A 33 -13.84 12.98 4.55
CA TRP A 33 -13.84 13.99 3.51
C TRP A 33 -15.23 14.36 3.02
N LEU A 34 -15.30 15.57 2.46
CA LEU A 34 -16.44 16.08 1.71
C LEU A 34 -16.05 16.17 0.23
N GLN A 35 -17.02 15.93 -0.66
CA GLN A 35 -16.81 16.04 -2.10
C GLN A 35 -17.91 16.87 -2.74
N VAL A 36 -17.49 17.84 -3.55
CA VAL A 36 -18.37 18.63 -4.42
C VAL A 36 -18.25 18.08 -5.83
N HIS A 37 -19.37 17.82 -6.46
CA HIS A 37 -19.46 17.27 -7.82
C HIS A 37 -19.77 18.37 -8.83
N ASP A 38 -19.57 18.05 -10.09
CA ASP A 38 -20.00 18.84 -11.25
C ASP A 38 -19.47 20.28 -11.27
N LEU A 39 -18.25 20.48 -10.76
CA LEU A 39 -17.56 21.75 -10.87
C LEU A 39 -17.19 22.02 -12.34
N PRO A 40 -17.52 23.17 -12.90
CA PRO A 40 -17.14 23.52 -14.28
C PRO A 40 -15.64 23.37 -14.48
N TRP A 41 -15.22 22.65 -15.50
CA TRP A 41 -13.82 22.37 -15.91
C TRP A 41 -12.99 21.52 -14.91
N MET A 42 -13.32 21.54 -13.60
CA MET A 42 -12.55 20.87 -12.54
C MET A 42 -13.09 19.48 -12.19
N GLY A 43 -14.34 19.18 -12.56
CA GLY A 43 -14.98 17.91 -12.26
C GLY A 43 -15.42 17.79 -10.80
N ARG A 44 -14.66 17.10 -9.97
CA ARG A 44 -14.95 16.85 -8.55
C ARG A 44 -13.84 17.42 -7.68
N LEU A 45 -14.21 18.11 -6.61
CA LEU A 45 -13.30 18.59 -5.57
C LEU A 45 -13.54 17.82 -4.28
N ARG A 46 -12.51 17.17 -3.74
CA ARG A 46 -12.57 16.47 -2.46
C ARG A 46 -11.66 17.18 -1.46
N ILE A 47 -12.16 17.39 -0.24
CA ILE A 47 -11.45 18.07 0.85
C ILE A 47 -11.59 17.23 2.11
N GLY A 48 -10.49 16.99 2.80
CA GLY A 48 -10.45 16.25 4.05
C GLY A 48 -9.33 15.24 4.13
N ASN A 49 -9.41 14.31 5.09
CA ASN A 49 -8.47 13.20 5.22
C ASN A 49 -8.85 12.09 4.25
N GLN A 50 -7.94 11.71 3.37
CA GLN A 50 -8.19 10.78 2.29
C GLN A 50 -6.89 10.16 1.77
N LYS A 51 -7.00 9.12 0.98
CA LYS A 51 -5.84 8.64 0.20
C LYS A 51 -5.51 9.63 -0.89
N ASP A 52 -4.22 9.90 -1.06
CA ASP A 52 -3.70 10.53 -2.26
C ASP A 52 -3.89 9.63 -3.49
N ALA A 53 -3.87 10.20 -4.67
CA ALA A 53 -4.07 9.46 -5.92
C ALA A 53 -2.73 8.93 -6.48
N TYR A 54 -1.91 8.26 -5.68
CA TYR A 54 -0.65 7.70 -6.11
C TYR A 54 -0.71 6.18 -6.19
N GLY A 55 -0.50 5.61 -7.38
CA GLY A 55 -0.48 4.16 -7.60
C GLY A 55 -1.86 3.48 -7.64
N PHE A 56 -1.93 2.39 -8.41
CA PHE A 56 -3.16 1.67 -8.68
C PHE A 56 -3.60 0.79 -7.50
N GLU A 57 -2.64 0.10 -6.85
CA GLU A 57 -2.94 -0.74 -5.70
C GLU A 57 -3.26 0.11 -4.46
N HIS A 58 -2.66 1.30 -4.34
CA HIS A 58 -2.92 2.24 -3.25
C HIS A 58 -4.35 2.77 -3.29
N VAL A 59 -4.80 3.29 -4.44
CA VAL A 59 -6.16 3.79 -4.59
C VAL A 59 -7.21 2.67 -4.54
N GLY A 60 -6.79 1.42 -4.73
CA GLY A 60 -7.61 0.23 -4.57
C GLY A 60 -8.07 0.04 -3.13
N ASP A 61 -9.29 -0.48 -2.96
CA ASP A 61 -9.82 -0.81 -1.65
C ASP A 61 -9.17 -2.10 -1.13
N SER A 62 -8.73 -2.11 0.13
CA SER A 62 -8.13 -3.29 0.76
C SER A 62 -9.06 -4.50 0.83
N ARG A 63 -10.39 -4.25 0.79
CA ARG A 63 -11.41 -5.30 0.76
C ARG A 63 -11.38 -6.14 -0.53
N TRP A 64 -10.80 -5.60 -1.63
CA TRP A 64 -10.81 -6.25 -2.94
C TRP A 64 -9.43 -6.74 -3.40
N LEU A 65 -8.44 -6.74 -2.52
CA LEU A 65 -7.11 -7.26 -2.83
C LEU A 65 -7.18 -8.72 -3.26
N ASN A 66 -6.38 -9.07 -4.27
CA ASN A 66 -6.31 -10.43 -4.79
C ASN A 66 -5.47 -11.35 -3.90
N PHE A 67 -4.55 -10.77 -3.15
CA PHE A 67 -3.71 -11.42 -2.15
C PHE A 67 -4.04 -10.89 -0.76
N MET A 68 -3.53 -11.54 0.29
CA MET A 68 -3.80 -11.12 1.66
C MET A 68 -3.37 -9.69 1.92
N GLU A 69 -2.23 -9.30 1.33
CA GLU A 69 -1.66 -7.97 1.52
C GLU A 69 -1.21 -7.38 0.18
N ARG A 70 -1.01 -6.05 0.20
CA ARG A 70 -0.41 -5.31 -0.91
C ARG A 70 1.05 -5.69 -1.11
N SER A 71 1.59 -5.31 -2.25
CA SER A 71 2.97 -5.54 -2.67
C SER A 71 4.02 -4.92 -1.74
N PHE A 72 5.30 -5.27 -1.95
CA PHE A 72 6.41 -4.70 -1.16
C PHE A 72 6.58 -3.21 -1.39
N ASN A 73 6.46 -2.75 -2.64
CA ASN A 73 6.56 -1.34 -2.97
C ASN A 73 5.45 -0.51 -2.30
N GLN A 74 4.22 -1.04 -2.23
CA GLN A 74 3.15 -0.40 -1.49
C GLN A 74 3.47 -0.29 0.01
N ASP A 75 4.02 -1.34 0.61
CA ASP A 75 4.38 -1.33 2.03
C ASP A 75 5.55 -0.39 2.32
N ALA A 76 6.52 -0.29 1.39
CA ALA A 76 7.72 0.52 1.56
C ALA A 76 7.49 2.02 1.31
N PHE A 77 6.66 2.37 0.33
CA PHE A 77 6.53 3.75 -0.14
C PHE A 77 5.20 4.42 0.21
N GLU A 78 4.12 3.63 0.38
CA GLU A 78 2.75 4.12 0.59
C GLU A 78 2.04 3.49 1.78
N GLY A 79 2.58 2.44 2.34
CA GLY A 79 1.94 1.62 3.36
C GLY A 79 1.80 2.32 4.71
N PRO A 80 1.48 1.57 5.77
CA PRO A 80 1.27 2.13 7.10
C PRO A 80 2.52 2.79 7.70
N PHE A 81 3.64 2.75 7.01
CA PHE A 81 4.87 3.40 7.42
C PHE A 81 5.00 4.84 6.93
N ASN A 82 4.35 5.16 5.80
CA ASN A 82 4.46 6.45 5.12
C ASN A 82 3.09 7.10 4.87
N ASP A 83 2.11 6.81 5.73
CA ASP A 83 0.77 7.39 5.80
C ASP A 83 -0.01 7.45 4.48
N GLY A 84 -0.69 6.37 4.18
CA GLY A 84 -1.58 6.30 3.01
C GLY A 84 -2.84 7.16 3.10
N TYR A 85 -3.08 7.89 4.20
CA TYR A 85 -4.22 8.80 4.40
C TYR A 85 -3.74 10.13 4.92
N LEU A 86 -3.94 11.19 4.15
CA LEU A 86 -3.45 12.54 4.44
C LEU A 86 -4.58 13.57 4.39
N PRO A 87 -4.53 14.61 5.24
CA PRO A 87 -5.42 15.74 5.12
C PRO A 87 -5.00 16.61 3.93
N GLY A 88 -5.94 16.91 3.04
CA GLY A 88 -5.64 17.68 1.84
C GLY A 88 -6.85 17.96 0.97
N ILE A 89 -6.54 18.48 -0.21
CA ILE A 89 -7.49 18.85 -1.26
C ILE A 89 -7.11 18.08 -2.51
N GLN A 90 -8.09 17.46 -3.19
CA GLN A 90 -7.86 16.72 -4.42
C GLN A 90 -8.93 17.03 -5.47
N LEU A 91 -8.48 17.37 -6.65
CA LEU A 91 -9.28 17.47 -7.87
C LEU A 91 -9.27 16.12 -8.59
N LEU A 92 -10.44 15.71 -9.06
CA LEU A 92 -10.65 14.45 -9.77
C LEU A 92 -11.53 14.74 -10.98
N ASN A 93 -11.06 14.39 -12.16
CA ASN A 93 -11.88 14.57 -13.38
C ASN A 93 -11.62 13.43 -14.36
N GLN A 94 -12.54 13.30 -15.32
CA GLN A 94 -12.43 12.30 -16.37
C GLN A 94 -13.18 12.79 -17.63
N THR A 95 -12.85 12.23 -18.76
CA THR A 95 -13.59 12.42 -20.00
C THR A 95 -15.01 11.86 -19.88
N ALA A 96 -15.93 12.32 -20.73
CA ALA A 96 -17.33 11.89 -20.70
C ALA A 96 -17.51 10.36 -20.88
N ASP A 97 -16.61 9.74 -21.62
CA ASP A 97 -16.58 8.27 -21.83
C ASP A 97 -15.79 7.53 -20.72
N GLY A 98 -15.20 8.26 -19.76
CA GLY A 98 -14.42 7.72 -18.66
C GLY A 98 -13.07 7.10 -19.06
N ARG A 99 -12.65 7.22 -20.32
CA ARG A 99 -11.42 6.57 -20.82
C ARG A 99 -10.13 7.29 -20.44
N ILE A 100 -10.21 8.57 -20.11
CA ILE A 100 -9.08 9.35 -19.60
C ILE A 100 -9.53 9.96 -18.28
N ALA A 101 -8.78 9.70 -17.22
CA ALA A 101 -9.02 10.29 -15.90
C ALA A 101 -7.74 10.92 -15.39
N TRP A 102 -7.86 12.04 -14.68
CA TRP A 102 -6.74 12.71 -14.06
C TRP A 102 -7.09 13.16 -12.65
N TYR A 103 -6.06 13.18 -11.82
CA TYR A 103 -6.12 13.53 -10.42
C TYR A 103 -4.98 14.50 -10.12
N LEU A 104 -5.26 15.50 -9.31
CA LEU A 104 -4.26 16.45 -8.81
C LEU A 104 -4.61 16.79 -7.37
N GLY A 105 -3.68 16.57 -6.46
CA GLY A 105 -3.90 16.79 -5.05
C GLY A 105 -2.75 17.54 -4.39
N GLU A 106 -3.11 18.29 -3.34
CA GLU A 106 -2.18 18.92 -2.41
C GLU A 106 -2.54 18.49 -1.01
N PHE A 107 -1.59 17.89 -0.31
CA PHE A 107 -1.78 17.30 1.00
C PHE A 107 -0.74 17.80 1.98
N LYS A 108 -1.05 17.65 3.25
CA LYS A 108 -0.07 17.86 4.31
C LYS A 108 0.54 16.51 4.68
N ASN A 109 1.84 16.35 4.39
CA ASN A 109 2.59 15.19 4.85
C ASN A 109 2.83 15.31 6.37
N THR A 110 2.02 14.63 7.16
CA THR A 110 2.06 14.69 8.62
C THR A 110 1.80 13.33 9.23
N ALA A 111 2.58 13.01 10.24
CA ALA A 111 2.39 11.80 11.05
C ALA A 111 1.17 11.89 12.00
N ASN A 112 0.53 13.05 12.11
CA ASN A 112 -0.63 13.27 12.98
C ASN A 112 -1.69 14.12 12.28
N PRO A 113 -2.69 13.50 11.63
CA PRO A 113 -3.74 14.21 10.92
C PRO A 113 -4.60 15.11 11.84
N PHE A 114 -4.61 14.87 13.14
CA PHE A 114 -5.31 15.72 14.13
C PHE A 114 -4.42 16.82 14.74
N GLY A 115 -3.12 16.78 14.48
CA GLY A 115 -2.14 17.69 15.08
C GLY A 115 -2.00 18.99 14.31
N PHE A 116 -3.02 19.85 14.28
CA PHE A 116 -2.95 21.16 13.65
C PHE A 116 -1.95 22.12 14.30
N ALA A 117 -1.59 21.90 15.55
CA ALA A 117 -0.80 22.84 16.34
C ALA A 117 0.71 22.74 16.13
N ASN A 118 1.22 21.57 15.79
CA ASN A 118 2.64 21.36 15.53
C ASN A 118 2.78 20.90 14.09
N SER A 119 3.02 21.85 13.22
CA SER A 119 3.25 21.59 11.79
C SER A 119 4.50 20.75 11.59
N SER A 120 4.40 19.50 11.96
CA SER A 120 5.41 18.53 11.68
C SER A 120 5.14 17.97 10.29
N GLY A 121 5.69 18.55 9.27
CA GLY A 121 5.60 17.98 7.95
C GLY A 121 5.56 19.00 6.84
N GLY A 122 6.08 18.60 5.70
CA GLY A 122 6.04 19.33 4.46
C GLY A 122 4.69 19.23 3.76
N SER A 123 4.55 19.91 2.66
CA SER A 123 3.48 19.70 1.70
C SER A 123 3.80 18.48 0.83
N GLU A 124 2.74 17.89 0.31
CA GLU A 124 2.82 16.83 -0.69
C GLU A 124 1.93 17.22 -1.87
N THR A 125 2.51 17.27 -3.05
CA THR A 125 1.78 17.43 -4.31
C THR A 125 1.79 16.10 -5.05
N VAL A 126 0.61 15.62 -5.46
CA VAL A 126 0.46 14.37 -6.20
C VAL A 126 -0.35 14.59 -7.48
N GLY A 127 0.08 13.95 -8.56
CA GLY A 127 -0.66 13.89 -9.81
C GLY A 127 -0.73 12.47 -10.34
N ARG A 128 -1.87 12.10 -10.95
CA ARG A 128 -2.06 10.80 -11.62
C ARG A 128 -2.85 11.00 -12.90
N LEU A 129 -2.42 10.34 -13.96
CA LEU A 129 -3.12 10.26 -15.24
C LEU A 129 -3.36 8.80 -15.59
N VAL A 130 -4.60 8.48 -15.93
CA VAL A 130 -5.02 7.14 -16.35
C VAL A 130 -5.62 7.22 -17.75
N VAL A 131 -5.25 6.25 -18.58
CA VAL A 131 -5.80 6.07 -19.91
C VAL A 131 -6.26 4.63 -20.07
N LEU A 132 -7.46 4.44 -20.64
CA LEU A 132 -8.02 3.14 -20.97
C LEU A 132 -8.06 2.98 -22.51
N PRO A 133 -6.97 2.50 -23.14
CA PRO A 133 -6.94 2.29 -24.58
C PRO A 133 -8.00 1.30 -25.05
N LEU A 134 -8.34 0.34 -24.22
CA LEU A 134 -9.42 -0.61 -24.41
C LEU A 134 -10.31 -0.61 -23.17
N PHE A 135 -11.61 -0.42 -23.37
CA PHE A 135 -12.63 -0.58 -22.33
C PHE A 135 -13.94 -1.01 -22.99
N GLU A 136 -14.26 -2.28 -22.85
CA GLU A 136 -15.45 -2.90 -23.45
C GLU A 136 -16.19 -3.74 -22.40
N ASP A 137 -17.48 -3.91 -22.61
CA ASP A 137 -18.36 -4.75 -21.78
C ASP A 137 -18.22 -4.45 -20.27
N ARG A 138 -18.19 -3.16 -19.89
CA ARG A 138 -18.00 -2.67 -18.52
C ARG A 138 -16.71 -3.17 -17.84
N GLY A 139 -15.63 -3.32 -18.63
CA GLY A 139 -14.33 -3.76 -18.14
C GLY A 139 -14.10 -5.26 -18.23
N PHE A 140 -14.98 -6.03 -18.84
CA PHE A 140 -14.72 -7.45 -19.16
C PHE A 140 -13.51 -7.58 -20.09
N ARG A 141 -13.33 -6.63 -21.02
CA ARG A 141 -12.12 -6.40 -21.81
C ARG A 141 -11.59 -5.02 -21.50
N LEU A 142 -10.44 -4.95 -20.89
CA LEU A 142 -9.83 -3.72 -20.39
C LEU A 142 -8.32 -3.73 -20.59
N VAL A 143 -7.80 -2.59 -21.00
CA VAL A 143 -6.38 -2.22 -20.82
C VAL A 143 -6.35 -0.89 -20.10
N HIS A 144 -5.68 -0.86 -18.96
CA HIS A 144 -5.44 0.31 -18.13
C HIS A 144 -3.95 0.62 -18.14
N LEU A 145 -3.62 1.85 -18.45
CA LEU A 145 -2.29 2.43 -18.35
C LEU A 145 -2.36 3.64 -17.44
N GLY A 146 -1.47 3.73 -16.46
CA GLY A 146 -1.41 4.86 -15.54
C GLY A 146 0.02 5.33 -15.32
N ILE A 147 0.14 6.62 -15.04
CA ILE A 147 1.35 7.26 -14.56
C ILE A 147 1.00 8.17 -13.41
N SER A 148 1.78 8.11 -12.34
CA SER A 148 1.63 8.98 -11.17
C SER A 148 2.97 9.59 -10.79
N GLY A 149 2.91 10.79 -10.23
CA GLY A 149 4.07 11.51 -9.71
C GLY A 149 3.74 12.13 -8.36
N ARG A 150 4.70 12.12 -7.44
CA ARG A 150 4.56 12.74 -6.14
C ARG A 150 5.85 13.46 -5.76
N THR A 151 5.71 14.66 -5.22
CA THR A 151 6.80 15.41 -4.59
C THR A 151 6.35 15.84 -3.20
N MET A 152 7.19 15.61 -2.20
CA MET A 152 6.84 15.94 -0.82
C MET A 152 8.03 16.36 0.03
N GLY A 153 7.81 17.34 0.91
CA GLY A 153 8.67 17.62 2.04
C GLY A 153 8.49 16.56 3.13
N LEU A 154 9.56 16.28 3.86
CA LEU A 154 9.54 15.21 4.85
C LEU A 154 8.70 15.56 6.08
N ALA A 155 8.01 14.58 6.63
CA ALA A 155 7.36 14.68 7.92
C ALA A 155 8.41 14.77 9.04
N ASN A 156 8.12 15.54 10.09
CA ASN A 156 8.98 15.54 11.27
C ASN A 156 8.73 14.26 12.09
N LEU A 157 9.74 13.44 12.21
CA LEU A 157 9.75 12.23 13.01
C LEU A 157 10.65 12.38 14.23
N PRO A 158 10.32 11.77 15.38
CA PRO A 158 11.15 11.84 16.56
C PRO A 158 12.41 11.01 16.40
N THR A 159 13.54 11.53 16.94
CA THR A 159 14.82 10.83 16.90
C THR A 159 15.02 9.86 18.06
N GLN A 160 14.22 9.96 19.11
CA GLN A 160 14.29 9.08 20.27
C GLN A 160 12.90 8.77 20.78
N ILE A 161 12.81 7.62 21.43
CA ILE A 161 11.60 7.14 22.06
C ILE A 161 11.99 6.57 23.42
N ASP A 162 11.28 6.97 24.43
CA ASP A 162 11.39 6.39 25.76
C ASP A 162 10.88 4.93 25.70
N PRO A 163 11.74 3.93 25.91
CA PRO A 163 11.35 2.52 25.82
C PRO A 163 10.35 2.10 26.91
N ALA A 164 10.26 2.85 28.01
CA ALA A 164 9.36 2.54 29.11
C ALA A 164 7.93 3.08 28.87
N THR A 165 7.83 4.26 28.28
CA THR A 165 6.53 4.94 28.09
C THR A 165 6.06 4.95 26.64
N GLY A 166 6.93 4.61 25.70
CA GLY A 166 6.65 4.70 24.30
C GLY A 166 6.45 6.13 23.77
N ARG A 167 6.84 7.14 24.50
CA ARG A 167 6.66 8.55 24.11
C ARG A 167 7.90 9.10 23.40
N PRO A 168 7.71 10.04 22.46
CA PRO A 168 8.81 10.77 21.86
C PRO A 168 9.55 11.58 22.91
N THR A 169 10.85 11.42 22.98
CA THR A 169 11.73 12.15 23.92
C THR A 169 12.85 12.91 23.22
N GLY A 170 13.17 12.54 21.99
CA GLY A 170 14.18 13.23 21.19
C GLY A 170 13.61 14.37 20.36
N PRO A 171 14.48 15.20 19.76
CA PRO A 171 14.06 16.23 18.84
C PRO A 171 13.33 15.64 17.64
N MET A 172 12.37 16.40 17.11
CA MET A 172 11.68 16.08 15.87
C MET A 172 12.52 16.58 14.70
N ILE A 173 12.81 15.72 13.74
CA ILE A 173 13.58 16.07 12.52
C ILE A 173 12.80 15.69 11.28
N PRO A 174 12.95 16.42 10.17
CA PRO A 174 12.43 16.01 8.88
C PRO A 174 13.07 14.69 8.47
N ALA A 175 12.29 13.61 8.39
CA ALA A 175 12.83 12.28 8.10
C ALA A 175 11.80 11.39 7.42
N VAL A 176 12.30 10.34 6.79
CA VAL A 176 11.50 9.25 6.18
C VAL A 176 12.17 7.92 6.46
N ARG A 177 11.39 6.86 6.55
CA ARG A 177 11.89 5.50 6.68
C ARG A 177 11.25 4.61 5.62
N PHE A 178 12.08 4.00 4.80
CA PHE A 178 11.67 3.03 3.79
C PHE A 178 11.88 1.62 4.34
N ARG A 179 10.82 0.86 4.45
CA ARG A 179 10.88 -0.52 4.94
C ARG A 179 9.69 -1.34 4.49
N SER A 180 9.87 -2.65 4.36
CA SER A 180 8.81 -3.55 3.95
C SER A 180 8.79 -4.82 4.77
N ARG A 181 7.58 -5.27 5.05
CA ARG A 181 7.27 -6.59 5.62
C ARG A 181 7.05 -7.62 4.52
N GLY A 182 6.94 -8.90 4.88
CA GLY A 182 6.58 -9.96 3.94
C GLY A 182 5.17 -9.83 3.36
N SER A 183 4.90 -10.57 2.29
CA SER A 183 3.60 -10.61 1.60
C SER A 183 2.49 -11.28 2.40
N VAL A 184 2.84 -12.08 3.40
CA VAL A 184 1.90 -12.69 4.35
C VAL A 184 2.11 -12.05 5.70
N ARG A 185 1.25 -11.09 6.03
CA ARG A 185 1.32 -10.31 7.27
C ARG A 185 -0.08 -10.04 7.81
N ASN A 186 -0.16 -9.69 9.09
CA ASN A 186 -1.41 -9.30 9.72
C ASN A 186 -1.12 -8.29 10.85
N GLY A 187 -1.49 -7.04 10.62
CA GLY A 187 -1.30 -5.96 11.57
C GLY A 187 0.10 -5.33 11.55
N PRO A 188 0.48 -4.64 12.64
CA PRO A 188 1.71 -3.87 12.74
C PRO A 188 2.97 -4.75 12.74
N PRO A 189 4.16 -4.15 12.51
CA PRO A 189 5.43 -4.84 12.71
C PRO A 189 5.55 -5.45 14.10
N GLY A 190 6.16 -6.63 14.19
CA GLY A 190 6.34 -7.37 15.43
C GLY A 190 6.87 -8.77 15.16
N PRO A 191 6.93 -9.65 16.18
CA PRO A 191 7.48 -10.99 15.99
C PRO A 191 6.79 -11.83 14.92
N LEU A 192 5.49 -11.59 14.68
CA LEU A 192 4.69 -12.28 13.65
C LEU A 192 4.60 -11.50 12.33
N ASN A 193 5.16 -10.28 12.26
CA ASN A 193 5.12 -9.41 11.09
C ASN A 193 6.50 -8.78 10.90
N SER A 194 7.50 -9.61 10.75
CA SER A 194 8.90 -9.20 10.64
C SER A 194 9.11 -8.27 9.44
N ILE A 195 9.96 -7.27 9.64
CA ILE A 195 10.46 -6.40 8.58
C ILE A 195 11.51 -7.19 7.80
N TYR A 196 11.38 -7.22 6.48
CA TYR A 196 12.27 -7.97 5.60
C TYR A 196 13.36 -7.07 4.99
N ALA A 197 13.03 -5.81 4.70
CA ALA A 197 13.95 -4.80 4.21
C ALA A 197 13.72 -3.49 4.93
N ASP A 198 14.78 -2.75 5.27
CA ASP A 198 14.70 -1.50 6.02
C ASP A 198 15.94 -0.63 5.78
N ALA A 199 15.75 0.49 5.13
CA ALA A 199 16.80 1.47 4.88
C ALA A 199 17.17 2.32 6.11
N GLY A 200 16.50 2.11 7.26
CA GLY A 200 16.62 2.95 8.44
C GLY A 200 15.93 4.30 8.30
N LEU A 201 16.04 5.12 9.33
CA LEU A 201 15.54 6.49 9.31
C LEU A 201 16.56 7.40 8.63
N LEU A 202 16.16 8.06 7.55
CA LEU A 202 16.96 8.99 6.78
C LEU A 202 16.38 10.40 6.87
N THR A 203 17.21 11.40 7.04
CA THR A 203 16.85 12.80 6.79
C THR A 203 17.03 13.13 5.32
N GLY A 204 16.45 14.24 4.87
CA GLY A 204 16.60 14.73 3.50
C GLY A 204 15.82 16.03 3.32
N SER A 205 15.91 16.61 2.14
CA SER A 205 15.17 17.84 1.80
C SER A 205 13.81 17.52 1.17
N TRP A 206 13.79 16.71 0.12
CA TRP A 206 12.60 16.36 -0.66
C TRP A 206 12.62 14.90 -1.07
N GLN A 207 11.43 14.29 -1.04
CA GLN A 207 11.19 13.00 -1.67
C GLN A 207 10.40 13.20 -2.97
N ASN A 208 10.91 12.67 -4.07
CA ASN A 208 10.22 12.65 -5.35
C ASN A 208 9.93 11.20 -5.75
N MET A 209 8.77 10.94 -6.30
CA MET A 209 8.39 9.59 -6.72
C MET A 209 7.75 9.59 -8.10
N LEU A 210 8.00 8.51 -8.83
CA LEU A 210 7.34 8.18 -10.10
C LEU A 210 6.72 6.80 -10.00
N GLY A 211 5.44 6.68 -10.38
CA GLY A 211 4.70 5.44 -10.46
C GLY A 211 4.24 5.14 -11.87
N LEU A 212 4.34 3.89 -12.29
CA LEU A 212 3.80 3.37 -13.55
C LEU A 212 2.81 2.25 -13.24
N GLU A 213 1.67 2.23 -13.93
CA GLU A 213 0.56 1.31 -13.70
C GLU A 213 0.17 0.59 -14.99
N LEU A 214 -0.05 -0.70 -14.89
CA LEU A 214 -0.59 -1.54 -15.96
C LEU A 214 -1.66 -2.47 -15.40
N ALA A 215 -2.83 -2.51 -16.03
CA ALA A 215 -3.76 -3.61 -15.81
C ALA A 215 -4.42 -4.05 -17.12
N VAL A 216 -4.59 -5.35 -17.26
CA VAL A 216 -5.29 -5.98 -18.37
C VAL A 216 -6.34 -6.92 -17.80
N ASN A 217 -7.56 -6.83 -18.31
CA ASN A 217 -8.62 -7.76 -18.00
C ASN A 217 -9.19 -8.33 -19.31
N ASN A 218 -9.30 -9.65 -19.37
CA ASN A 218 -9.91 -10.34 -20.50
C ASN A 218 -10.76 -11.51 -19.97
N GLY A 219 -11.99 -11.20 -19.62
CA GLY A 219 -12.89 -12.16 -19.01
C GLY A 219 -12.35 -12.68 -17.67
N PRO A 220 -12.20 -14.00 -17.52
CA PRO A 220 -11.74 -14.59 -16.26
C PRO A 220 -10.24 -14.41 -15.99
N PHE A 221 -9.47 -13.98 -16.99
CA PHE A 221 -8.04 -13.73 -16.85
C PHE A 221 -7.77 -12.24 -16.65
N SER A 222 -6.90 -11.90 -15.70
CA SER A 222 -6.39 -10.54 -15.50
C SER A 222 -4.92 -10.51 -15.15
N LEU A 223 -4.25 -9.44 -15.60
CA LEU A 223 -2.88 -9.10 -15.29
C LEU A 223 -2.88 -7.70 -14.66
N GLN A 224 -2.05 -7.49 -13.65
CA GLN A 224 -1.88 -6.18 -13.01
C GLN A 224 -0.43 -6.04 -12.57
N GLY A 225 0.13 -4.84 -12.70
CA GLY A 225 1.47 -4.54 -12.22
C GLY A 225 1.69 -3.07 -12.03
N GLU A 226 2.65 -2.74 -11.16
CA GLU A 226 3.11 -1.39 -10.90
C GLU A 226 4.62 -1.37 -10.70
N TYR A 227 5.22 -0.23 -11.00
CA TYR A 227 6.60 0.08 -10.68
C TYR A 227 6.66 1.43 -10.00
N PHE A 228 7.42 1.54 -8.91
CA PHE A 228 7.71 2.78 -8.19
C PHE A 228 9.21 3.05 -8.15
N GLY A 229 9.58 4.30 -8.44
CA GLY A 229 10.90 4.85 -8.17
C GLY A 229 10.78 6.01 -7.20
N SER A 230 11.64 6.07 -6.21
CA SER A 230 11.68 7.11 -5.17
C SER A 230 13.08 7.69 -5.02
N TRP A 231 13.21 9.00 -5.12
CA TRP A 231 14.45 9.76 -4.92
C TRP A 231 14.33 10.59 -3.66
N LEU A 232 15.25 10.42 -2.72
CA LEU A 232 15.40 11.26 -1.53
C LEU A 232 16.64 12.15 -1.72
N SER A 233 16.44 13.45 -1.84
CA SER A 233 17.50 14.42 -2.02
C SER A 233 18.14 14.79 -0.70
N ASP A 234 19.44 15.09 -0.72
CA ASP A 234 20.24 15.51 0.43
C ASP A 234 20.07 14.55 1.63
N ALA A 235 20.09 13.27 1.31
CA ALA A 235 19.90 12.24 2.31
C ALA A 235 21.08 12.15 3.27
N ALA A 236 20.78 11.98 4.56
CA ALA A 236 21.77 11.69 5.58
C ALA A 236 21.25 10.66 6.59
N THR A 237 22.15 9.89 7.15
CA THR A 237 21.86 8.86 8.15
C THR A 237 21.54 9.48 9.51
N THR A 238 20.63 8.87 10.27
CA THR A 238 20.28 9.36 11.61
C THR A 238 20.79 8.47 12.74
N GLY A 239 21.07 7.20 12.46
CA GLY A 239 21.39 6.19 13.47
C GLY A 239 20.24 5.83 14.41
N VAL A 240 19.03 6.28 14.10
CA VAL A 240 17.83 5.96 14.92
C VAL A 240 17.34 4.56 14.58
N ASP A 241 17.15 3.75 15.61
CA ASP A 241 16.71 2.33 15.54
C ASP A 241 17.55 1.48 14.57
N PRO A 242 18.88 1.42 14.74
CA PRO A 242 19.77 0.69 13.83
C PRO A 242 19.61 -0.84 13.93
N VAL A 243 18.93 -1.34 14.97
CA VAL A 243 18.87 -2.79 15.25
C VAL A 243 18.17 -3.58 14.14
N ASN A 244 17.14 -2.98 13.51
CA ASN A 244 16.35 -3.62 12.46
C ASN A 244 16.70 -3.12 11.06
N ALA A 245 17.44 -2.03 10.96
CA ALA A 245 17.89 -1.48 9.68
C ALA A 245 19.02 -2.32 9.08
N GLY A 246 19.18 -2.19 7.77
CA GLY A 246 20.38 -2.66 7.09
C GLY A 246 21.60 -1.82 7.45
N TRP A 247 22.73 -2.20 6.90
CA TRP A 247 23.98 -1.47 7.10
C TRP A 247 23.88 -0.04 6.56
N GLN A 248 24.36 0.90 7.36
CA GLN A 248 24.45 2.31 7.04
C GLN A 248 25.78 2.88 7.53
N PRO A 249 26.27 4.00 6.92
CA PRO A 249 27.33 4.80 7.50
C PRO A 249 26.98 5.33 8.89
N PRO A 250 27.96 5.81 9.67
CA PRO A 250 27.72 6.43 10.98
C PRO A 250 26.65 7.53 10.92
N PRO A 251 25.94 7.78 12.04
CA PRO A 251 24.93 8.83 12.13
C PRO A 251 25.46 10.20 11.72
N GLY A 252 24.67 10.95 10.93
CA GLY A 252 25.04 12.27 10.43
C GLY A 252 25.90 12.25 9.15
N THR A 253 26.13 11.08 8.55
CA THR A 253 26.83 11.00 7.27
C THR A 253 25.88 11.42 6.15
N GLU A 254 26.28 12.43 5.38
CA GLU A 254 25.62 12.83 4.15
C GLU A 254 25.91 11.81 3.05
N VAL A 255 24.85 11.24 2.48
CA VAL A 255 24.94 10.21 1.42
C VAL A 255 24.45 10.74 0.06
N GLY A 256 24.06 12.01 0.00
CA GLY A 256 23.59 12.65 -1.22
C GLY A 256 22.18 12.26 -1.61
N THR A 257 21.90 12.11 -2.90
CA THR A 257 20.60 11.63 -3.36
C THR A 257 20.60 10.11 -3.39
N VAL A 258 19.67 9.49 -2.69
CA VAL A 258 19.45 8.02 -2.72
C VAL A 258 18.23 7.68 -3.56
N PHE A 259 18.31 6.57 -4.28
CA PHE A 259 17.27 6.05 -5.15
C PHE A 259 16.82 4.67 -4.69
N PHE A 260 15.55 4.53 -4.33
CA PHE A 260 14.92 3.26 -4.01
C PHE A 260 13.83 2.93 -5.02
N GLN A 261 13.61 1.64 -5.26
CA GLN A 261 12.64 1.22 -6.27
C GLN A 261 11.97 -0.10 -5.90
N GLY A 262 10.80 -0.32 -6.46
CA GLY A 262 10.10 -1.58 -6.31
C GLY A 262 8.97 -1.72 -7.31
N GLY A 263 8.48 -2.93 -7.44
CA GLY A 263 7.39 -3.20 -8.35
C GLY A 263 6.81 -4.59 -8.14
N TYR A 264 5.67 -4.82 -8.75
CA TYR A 264 5.07 -6.14 -8.78
C TYR A 264 4.40 -6.41 -10.14
N LEU A 265 4.22 -7.68 -10.40
CA LEU A 265 3.37 -8.17 -11.49
C LEU A 265 2.56 -9.35 -10.98
N GLU A 266 1.23 -9.30 -11.13
CA GLU A 266 0.33 -10.37 -10.75
C GLU A 266 -0.55 -10.83 -11.91
N ALA A 267 -0.70 -12.14 -12.04
CA ALA A 267 -1.61 -12.80 -12.98
C ALA A 267 -2.67 -13.56 -12.20
N LEU A 268 -3.94 -13.43 -12.59
CA LEU A 268 -5.09 -13.97 -11.91
C LEU A 268 -6.01 -14.69 -12.89
N TRP A 269 -6.61 -15.76 -12.45
CA TRP A 269 -7.57 -16.51 -13.24
C TRP A 269 -8.74 -16.99 -12.38
N PHE A 270 -9.95 -16.60 -12.75
CA PHE A 270 -11.17 -17.16 -12.18
C PHE A 270 -11.49 -18.50 -12.82
N LEU A 271 -11.27 -19.58 -12.09
CA LEU A 271 -11.54 -20.96 -12.54
C LEU A 271 -13.03 -21.20 -12.84
N THR A 272 -13.91 -20.45 -12.19
CA THR A 272 -15.36 -20.51 -12.34
C THR A 272 -15.92 -19.54 -13.38
N GLY A 273 -15.03 -18.74 -14.01
CA GLY A 273 -15.35 -17.93 -15.18
C GLY A 273 -15.85 -16.52 -14.87
N GLU A 274 -15.80 -16.05 -13.63
CA GLU A 274 -16.05 -14.65 -13.27
C GLU A 274 -15.01 -13.72 -13.91
N SER A 275 -15.25 -12.41 -13.82
CA SER A 275 -14.33 -11.37 -14.24
C SER A 275 -14.19 -10.32 -13.15
N ARG A 276 -13.05 -9.65 -13.09
CA ARG A 276 -12.88 -8.49 -12.22
C ARG A 276 -13.75 -7.34 -12.72
N THR A 277 -14.35 -6.62 -11.79
CA THR A 277 -15.11 -5.39 -12.08
C THR A 277 -14.18 -4.19 -12.03
N TYR A 278 -14.40 -3.21 -12.90
CA TYR A 278 -13.63 -1.98 -12.92
C TYR A 278 -14.53 -0.76 -12.64
N ASP A 279 -14.13 0.05 -11.67
CA ASP A 279 -14.77 1.31 -11.32
C ASP A 279 -14.14 2.44 -12.13
N LEU A 280 -14.85 2.89 -13.18
CA LEU A 280 -14.44 4.02 -14.02
C LEU A 280 -14.32 5.32 -13.22
N SER A 281 -15.17 5.52 -12.21
CA SER A 281 -15.23 6.78 -11.46
C SER A 281 -14.01 7.02 -10.59
N HIS A 282 -13.30 5.94 -10.22
CA HIS A 282 -12.09 6.00 -9.40
C HIS A 282 -10.87 5.39 -10.10
N SER A 283 -11.04 4.95 -11.37
CA SER A 283 -9.97 4.35 -12.18
C SER A 283 -9.21 3.22 -11.44
N ARG A 284 -9.97 2.22 -10.94
CA ARG A 284 -9.46 1.10 -10.15
C ARG A 284 -10.31 -0.15 -10.32
N PHE A 285 -9.78 -1.30 -9.92
CA PHE A 285 -10.63 -2.48 -9.76
C PHE A 285 -11.53 -2.37 -8.51
N ASP A 286 -12.67 -3.00 -8.61
CA ASP A 286 -13.70 -3.06 -7.58
C ASP A 286 -14.01 -4.52 -7.24
N ARG A 287 -15.07 -4.73 -6.45
CA ARG A 287 -15.54 -6.01 -5.97
C ARG A 287 -15.79 -6.99 -7.11
N ALA A 288 -15.16 -8.16 -7.07
CA ALA A 288 -15.56 -9.28 -7.89
C ALA A 288 -16.79 -9.96 -7.29
N VAL A 289 -17.84 -10.12 -8.07
CA VAL A 289 -19.09 -10.74 -7.64
C VAL A 289 -19.19 -12.15 -8.21
N PRO A 290 -19.31 -13.20 -7.37
CA PRO A 290 -19.48 -14.56 -7.86
C PRO A 290 -20.80 -14.68 -8.63
N ARG A 291 -20.80 -15.44 -9.73
CA ARG A 291 -22.01 -15.74 -10.53
C ARG A 291 -23.05 -16.50 -9.73
N SER A 292 -22.60 -17.27 -8.75
CA SER A 292 -23.45 -17.98 -7.81
C SER A 292 -22.81 -17.99 -6.42
N THR A 293 -23.61 -17.76 -5.38
CA THR A 293 -23.14 -17.86 -4.00
C THR A 293 -22.92 -19.32 -3.60
N PHE A 294 -21.92 -19.55 -2.74
CA PHE A 294 -21.71 -20.87 -2.17
C PHE A 294 -22.90 -21.30 -1.32
N TYR A 295 -23.40 -22.48 -1.58
CA TYR A 295 -24.36 -23.16 -0.70
C TYR A 295 -24.30 -24.68 -0.85
N ARG A 296 -24.70 -25.37 0.21
CA ARG A 296 -25.00 -26.81 0.21
C ARG A 296 -26.24 -27.04 1.05
N ARG A 297 -27.36 -27.38 0.40
CA ARG A 297 -28.63 -27.63 1.10
C ARG A 297 -29.32 -28.85 0.54
N ARG A 298 -30.07 -29.52 1.40
CA ARG A 298 -30.99 -30.62 1.00
C ARG A 298 -32.34 -30.00 0.59
N GLY A 299 -32.77 -30.26 -0.63
CA GLY A 299 -34.09 -29.85 -1.11
C GLY A 299 -35.22 -30.69 -0.44
N GLY A 300 -36.47 -30.23 -0.55
CA GLY A 300 -37.63 -31.01 -0.09
C GLY A 300 -37.82 -32.34 -0.82
N ASP A 301 -37.20 -32.50 -1.98
CA ASP A 301 -37.09 -33.72 -2.79
C ASP A 301 -36.00 -34.69 -2.32
N GLY A 302 -35.34 -34.38 -1.19
CA GLY A 302 -34.24 -35.16 -0.63
C GLY A 302 -32.91 -35.02 -1.35
N ARG A 303 -32.84 -34.28 -2.48
CA ARG A 303 -31.62 -34.10 -3.25
C ARG A 303 -30.74 -33.01 -2.64
N ILE A 304 -29.43 -33.24 -2.65
CA ILE A 304 -28.44 -32.23 -2.26
C ILE A 304 -28.17 -31.32 -3.48
N ARG A 305 -28.41 -30.02 -3.30
CA ARG A 305 -28.07 -28.98 -4.25
C ARG A 305 -26.87 -28.21 -3.72
N THR A 306 -25.89 -27.96 -4.57
CA THR A 306 -24.66 -27.25 -4.22
C THR A 306 -24.36 -26.17 -5.26
N SER A 307 -23.75 -25.10 -4.79
CA SER A 307 -23.11 -24.11 -5.65
C SER A 307 -21.69 -23.84 -5.11
N PRO A 308 -20.67 -23.75 -5.95
CA PRO A 308 -19.28 -23.68 -5.51
C PRO A 308 -18.85 -22.29 -5.03
N GLY A 309 -19.65 -21.22 -5.23
CA GLY A 309 -19.12 -19.85 -5.18
C GLY A 309 -18.17 -19.59 -6.35
N ALA A 310 -17.29 -18.61 -6.21
CA ALA A 310 -16.26 -18.33 -7.22
C ALA A 310 -14.87 -18.73 -6.72
N TRP A 311 -14.06 -19.29 -7.59
CA TRP A 311 -12.69 -19.68 -7.31
C TRP A 311 -11.71 -18.94 -8.22
N GLN A 312 -10.71 -18.30 -7.61
CA GLN A 312 -9.65 -17.58 -8.31
C GLN A 312 -8.30 -18.07 -7.85
N VAL A 313 -7.40 -18.31 -8.80
CA VAL A 313 -5.98 -18.56 -8.53
C VAL A 313 -5.18 -17.35 -8.99
N GLY A 314 -4.07 -17.11 -8.32
CA GLY A 314 -3.17 -15.98 -8.62
C GLY A 314 -1.73 -16.32 -8.38
N LEU A 315 -0.87 -15.68 -9.17
CA LEU A 315 0.58 -15.67 -9.01
C LEU A 315 1.03 -14.22 -9.02
N ARG A 316 1.83 -13.81 -8.03
CA ARG A 316 2.44 -12.48 -7.96
C ARG A 316 3.94 -12.60 -7.77
N TYR A 317 4.70 -11.87 -8.58
CA TYR A 317 6.09 -11.58 -8.36
C TYR A 317 6.21 -10.17 -7.77
N ASN A 318 7.00 -10.03 -6.70
CA ASN A 318 7.30 -8.77 -6.05
C ASN A 318 8.82 -8.54 -6.06
N TYR A 319 9.21 -7.31 -6.34
CA TYR A 319 10.57 -6.82 -6.26
C TYR A 319 10.63 -5.55 -5.43
N LEU A 320 11.63 -5.42 -4.58
CA LEU A 320 11.94 -4.19 -3.83
C LEU A 320 13.45 -4.06 -3.65
N CYS A 321 14.00 -2.89 -3.93
CA CYS A 321 15.38 -2.53 -3.64
C CYS A 321 15.41 -1.26 -2.79
N LEU A 322 15.86 -1.41 -1.56
CA LEU A 322 16.10 -0.31 -0.60
C LEU A 322 17.60 -0.13 -0.35
N SER A 323 18.43 -0.49 -1.34
CA SER A 323 19.87 -0.33 -1.28
C SER A 323 20.33 0.59 -2.40
N ASP A 324 21.08 1.64 -2.06
CA ASP A 324 21.69 2.56 -2.99
C ASP A 324 22.90 3.27 -2.33
N GLY A 325 24.01 3.36 -3.07
CA GLY A 325 25.26 3.93 -2.56
C GLY A 325 25.73 3.22 -1.29
N GLU A 326 25.85 3.97 -0.20
CA GLU A 326 26.27 3.47 1.11
C GLU A 326 25.11 2.99 2.00
N ILE A 327 23.85 3.09 1.55
CA ILE A 327 22.69 2.57 2.27
C ILE A 327 22.40 1.14 1.80
N ASN A 328 22.37 0.19 2.72
CA ASN A 328 22.00 -1.19 2.43
C ASN A 328 20.72 -1.58 3.19
N GLY A 329 19.57 -1.12 2.71
CA GLY A 329 18.27 -1.46 3.30
C GLY A 329 17.73 -2.84 2.88
N GLY A 330 18.44 -3.52 1.96
CA GLY A 330 18.12 -4.84 1.47
C GLY A 330 17.37 -4.86 0.14
N VAL A 331 17.46 -6.02 -0.53
CA VAL A 331 16.75 -6.32 -1.77
C VAL A 331 15.85 -7.53 -1.54
N LEU A 332 14.59 -7.42 -1.95
CA LEU A 332 13.59 -8.49 -1.84
C LEU A 332 13.15 -8.96 -3.22
N ASN A 333 13.10 -10.27 -3.39
CA ASN A 333 12.49 -10.95 -4.53
C ASN A 333 11.49 -11.96 -3.98
N GLY A 334 10.21 -11.69 -4.16
CA GLY A 334 9.12 -12.49 -3.60
C GLY A 334 8.23 -13.10 -4.68
N MET A 335 7.76 -14.32 -4.44
CA MET A 335 6.82 -15.04 -5.27
C MET A 335 5.64 -15.51 -4.42
N THR A 336 4.44 -15.03 -4.71
CA THR A 336 3.25 -15.38 -3.93
C THR A 336 2.26 -16.15 -4.78
N LEU A 337 1.88 -17.34 -4.34
CA LEU A 337 0.75 -18.12 -4.87
C LEU A 337 -0.49 -17.80 -4.04
N GLY A 338 -1.60 -17.48 -4.71
CA GLY A 338 -2.88 -17.16 -4.11
C GLY A 338 -4.00 -18.08 -4.56
N LEU A 339 -4.86 -18.45 -3.62
CA LEU A 339 -6.14 -19.11 -3.89
C LEU A 339 -7.23 -18.35 -3.14
N ASN A 340 -8.18 -17.81 -3.89
CA ASN A 340 -9.33 -17.10 -3.36
C ASN A 340 -10.61 -17.90 -3.59
N TRP A 341 -11.39 -18.07 -2.53
CA TRP A 341 -12.73 -18.64 -2.59
C TRP A 341 -13.76 -17.61 -2.17
N LEU A 342 -14.46 -17.03 -3.13
CA LEU A 342 -15.53 -16.09 -2.91
C LEU A 342 -16.82 -16.86 -2.64
N LEU A 343 -17.25 -16.88 -1.38
CA LEU A 343 -18.44 -17.59 -0.94
C LEU A 343 -19.71 -16.87 -1.40
N ASN A 344 -19.69 -15.56 -1.33
CA ASN A 344 -20.74 -14.65 -1.79
C ASN A 344 -20.12 -13.26 -2.02
N PRO A 345 -20.88 -12.22 -2.42
CA PRO A 345 -20.30 -10.88 -2.62
C PRO A 345 -19.61 -10.28 -1.39
N ASN A 346 -19.93 -10.75 -0.19
CA ASN A 346 -19.51 -10.15 1.08
C ASN A 346 -18.61 -11.05 1.93
N ALA A 347 -18.37 -12.30 1.50
CA ALA A 347 -17.57 -13.25 2.28
C ALA A 347 -16.60 -14.02 1.39
N ARG A 348 -15.32 -14.07 1.78
CA ARG A 348 -14.28 -14.80 1.06
C ARG A 348 -13.23 -15.41 1.98
N LEU A 349 -12.66 -16.52 1.53
CA LEU A 349 -11.46 -17.13 2.08
C LEU A 349 -10.28 -16.87 1.12
N VAL A 350 -9.17 -16.43 1.68
CA VAL A 350 -7.93 -16.18 0.94
C VAL A 350 -6.84 -17.07 1.53
N PHE A 351 -6.12 -17.77 0.68
CA PHE A 351 -4.96 -18.58 1.03
C PHE A 351 -3.77 -18.07 0.23
N ASN A 352 -2.66 -17.78 0.91
CA ASN A 352 -1.40 -17.38 0.28
C ASN A 352 -0.26 -18.26 0.76
N TYR A 353 0.57 -18.66 -0.18
CA TYR A 353 1.91 -19.15 0.07
C TYR A 353 2.91 -18.20 -0.57
N ASP A 354 3.86 -17.72 0.19
CA ASP A 354 4.90 -16.79 -0.24
C ASP A 354 6.28 -17.35 -0.01
N PHE A 355 7.13 -17.26 -1.03
CA PHE A 355 8.55 -17.45 -0.95
C PHE A 355 9.24 -16.13 -1.28
N THR A 356 9.99 -15.59 -0.32
CA THR A 356 10.77 -14.35 -0.51
C THR A 356 12.24 -14.66 -0.27
N TYR A 357 13.10 -14.32 -1.23
CA TYR A 357 14.53 -14.25 -1.04
C TYR A 357 14.90 -12.82 -0.66
N ARG A 358 15.64 -12.67 0.42
CA ARG A 358 16.18 -11.42 0.91
C ARG A 358 17.68 -11.40 0.73
N ASP A 359 18.22 -10.38 0.09
CA ASP A 359 19.62 -10.00 0.08
C ASP A 359 19.79 -8.83 1.04
N PHE A 360 20.55 -9.02 2.11
CA PHE A 360 20.54 -8.08 3.23
C PHE A 360 21.83 -8.16 4.04
N VAL A 361 22.42 -6.99 4.30
CA VAL A 361 23.51 -6.84 5.27
C VAL A 361 22.97 -6.08 6.46
N ASN A 362 23.07 -6.64 7.66
CA ASN A 362 22.55 -6.00 8.87
C ASN A 362 23.45 -4.84 9.35
N ALA A 363 22.97 -4.08 10.33
CA ALA A 363 23.68 -2.92 10.88
C ALA A 363 25.07 -3.25 11.44
N ALA A 364 25.35 -4.51 11.78
CA ALA A 364 26.67 -4.97 12.23
C ALA A 364 27.58 -5.38 11.07
N GLY A 365 27.16 -5.22 9.81
CA GLY A 365 27.91 -5.63 8.63
C GLY A 365 27.91 -7.15 8.37
N LEU A 366 27.00 -7.88 9.01
CA LEU A 366 26.90 -9.32 8.85
C LEU A 366 25.84 -9.67 7.78
N ASP A 367 26.12 -10.71 7.00
CA ASP A 367 25.18 -11.26 6.04
C ASP A 367 23.92 -11.80 6.73
N GLY A 368 22.79 -11.25 6.37
CA GLY A 368 21.46 -11.63 6.80
C GLY A 368 20.58 -12.14 5.65
N SER A 369 21.21 -12.48 4.51
CA SER A 369 20.52 -12.97 3.32
C SER A 369 19.93 -14.36 3.52
N GLY A 370 18.85 -14.66 2.79
CA GLY A 370 18.24 -15.98 2.84
C GLY A 370 16.84 -16.06 2.30
N GLY A 371 16.34 -17.28 2.17
CA GLY A 371 14.98 -17.59 1.75
C GLY A 371 14.01 -17.64 2.93
N ILE A 372 12.87 -17.00 2.78
CA ILE A 372 11.79 -16.93 3.77
C ILE A 372 10.53 -17.54 3.16
N ASN A 373 9.93 -18.51 3.83
CA ASN A 373 8.67 -19.11 3.43
C ASN A 373 7.57 -18.67 4.40
N SER A 374 6.43 -18.28 3.86
CA SER A 374 5.28 -17.85 4.63
C SER A 374 4.00 -18.46 4.08
N PHE A 375 3.11 -18.87 4.96
CA PHE A 375 1.77 -19.33 4.63
C PHE A 375 0.75 -18.56 5.45
N GLY A 376 -0.32 -18.12 4.81
CA GLY A 376 -1.40 -17.41 5.48
C GLY A 376 -2.76 -17.77 4.94
N THR A 377 -3.76 -17.65 5.82
CA THR A 377 -5.17 -17.74 5.46
C THR A 377 -5.95 -16.61 6.12
N ARG A 378 -6.89 -16.04 5.38
CA ARG A 378 -7.78 -14.96 5.86
C ARG A 378 -9.21 -15.28 5.50
N LEU A 379 -10.09 -15.22 6.49
CA LEU A 379 -11.52 -15.13 6.28
C LEU A 379 -11.92 -13.66 6.37
N ALA A 380 -12.49 -13.11 5.31
CA ALA A 380 -12.90 -11.72 5.25
C ALA A 380 -14.41 -11.62 5.04
N PHE A 381 -15.02 -10.71 5.79
CA PHE A 381 -16.41 -10.29 5.64
C PHE A 381 -16.49 -8.80 5.49
N ASP A 382 -17.40 -8.33 4.62
CA ASP A 382 -17.74 -6.93 4.47
C ASP A 382 -19.26 -6.75 4.30
N PHE A 383 -19.79 -5.61 4.73
CA PHE A 383 -21.24 -5.29 4.70
C PHE A 383 -21.50 -3.80 4.54
#